data_c3dc271545659139e728a97074c19bb4
#
_entry.id   c3dc271545659139e728a97074c19bb4
#
_cell.length_a   1.000
_cell.length_b   1.000
_cell.length_c   1.000
_cell.angle_alpha   90.00
_cell.angle_beta   90.00
_cell.angle_gamma   90.00
#
_symmetry.space_group_name_H-M   'P 1'
#
loop_
_entity.id
_entity.type
_entity.pdbx_description
1 polymer ?
#
loop_
_entity_poly.entity_id
_entity_poly.type
_entity_poly.pdbx_seq_one_letter_code
_entity_poly.pdbx_strand_id
1 'polypeptide(L)'
;MTTEPLYIITDRKNELILNYRIFCTTEHYDNALMWAHYADKHTGFCVGYKKEDIENISTKLHKVTYTSQPYNLKMKSDESILFIKSNEWEYENEWRAIYKLSEGDITHLDPNVGNPDYKNKLHIPHINRETHKPEMLESEIRIMKYCPPQVVYLGLRAGLGDKDQITDICRNLNIPIFQMSQVHNSFSLIAQPI
;
A
#
# COMPACT_ATOMS: atom_id res chain seq x y z
N MET A 1 12.16 -13.20 35.40
CA MET A 1 11.68 -12.75 34.08
C MET A 1 11.91 -13.87 33.09
N THR A 2 10.90 -14.65 32.78
CA THR A 2 10.98 -15.67 31.74
C THR A 2 10.87 -14.97 30.40
N THR A 3 11.97 -14.83 29.70
CA THR A 3 11.98 -14.41 28.29
C THR A 3 11.37 -15.54 27.48
N GLU A 4 10.18 -15.30 26.90
CA GLU A 4 9.66 -16.25 25.92
C GLU A 4 10.62 -16.38 24.74
N PRO A 5 10.75 -17.57 24.17
CA PRO A 5 11.65 -17.81 23.05
C PRO A 5 11.32 -16.91 21.84
N LEU A 6 12.33 -16.40 21.18
CA LEU A 6 12.22 -15.51 20.03
C LEU A 6 11.39 -16.11 18.87
N TYR A 7 11.36 -17.45 18.76
CA TYR A 7 10.63 -18.16 17.70
C TYR A 7 9.10 -17.94 17.77
N ILE A 8 8.51 -17.81 18.98
CA ILE A 8 7.06 -17.57 19.13
C ILE A 8 6.66 -16.22 18.52
N ILE A 9 7.51 -15.20 18.69
CA ILE A 9 7.28 -13.87 18.09
C ILE A 9 7.37 -13.98 16.57
N THR A 10 8.28 -14.78 16.05
CA THR A 10 8.46 -15.01 14.61
C THR A 10 7.27 -15.73 13.99
N ASP A 11 6.75 -16.76 14.65
CA ASP A 11 5.60 -17.53 14.15
C ASP A 11 4.33 -16.67 14.08
N ARG A 12 4.04 -15.88 15.11
CA ARG A 12 2.89 -14.95 15.10
C ARG A 12 3.02 -13.88 14.02
N LYS A 13 4.22 -13.35 13.82
CA LYS A 13 4.48 -12.38 12.75
C LYS A 13 4.26 -13.03 11.38
N ASN A 14 4.72 -14.25 11.19
CA ASN A 14 4.53 -15.00 9.95
C ASN A 14 3.06 -15.29 9.71
N GLU A 15 2.29 -15.66 10.72
CA GLU A 15 0.85 -15.87 10.62
C GLU A 15 0.11 -14.62 10.14
N LEU A 16 0.41 -13.45 10.71
CA LEU A 16 -0.18 -12.19 10.26
C LEU A 16 0.20 -11.86 8.81
N ILE A 17 1.47 -12.03 8.44
CA ILE A 17 1.95 -11.77 7.08
C ILE A 17 1.29 -12.71 6.06
N LEU A 18 1.08 -13.96 6.41
CA LEU A 18 0.48 -14.96 5.53
C LEU A 18 -1.02 -14.76 5.34
N ASN A 19 -1.72 -14.36 6.40
CA ASN A 19 -3.19 -14.32 6.42
C ASN A 19 -3.79 -12.97 6.03
N TYR A 20 -2.99 -11.89 6.02
CA TYR A 20 -3.50 -10.55 5.73
C TYR A 20 -2.75 -9.86 4.59
N ARG A 21 -3.48 -9.03 3.87
CA ARG A 21 -2.93 -8.00 2.98
C ARG A 21 -3.38 -6.65 3.50
N ILE A 22 -2.52 -5.66 3.40
CA ILE A 22 -2.77 -4.32 3.92
C ILE A 22 -2.62 -3.33 2.77
N PHE A 23 -3.64 -2.52 2.56
CA PHE A 23 -3.60 -1.38 1.68
C PHE A 23 -3.62 -0.10 2.51
N CYS A 24 -2.53 0.64 2.44
CA CYS A 24 -2.32 1.87 3.21
C CYS A 24 -2.71 3.07 2.37
N THR A 25 -3.49 3.98 2.95
CA THR A 25 -3.90 5.23 2.32
C THR A 25 -3.74 6.40 3.29
N THR A 26 -3.80 7.62 2.79
CA THR A 26 -3.77 8.86 3.58
C THR A 26 -5.00 9.71 3.27
N GLU A 27 -5.37 10.60 4.19
CA GLU A 27 -6.44 11.59 3.97
C GLU A 27 -5.95 12.82 3.16
N HIS A 28 -4.64 13.00 2.99
CA HIS A 28 -4.04 14.22 2.47
C HIS A 28 -3.18 13.96 1.23
N TYR A 29 -3.65 14.44 0.09
CA TYR A 29 -2.88 14.41 -1.16
C TYR A 29 -1.82 15.52 -1.26
N ASP A 30 -1.85 16.50 -0.37
CA ASP A 30 -1.01 17.72 -0.39
C ASP A 30 0.13 17.73 0.61
N ASN A 31 0.35 16.62 1.34
CA ASN A 31 1.44 16.48 2.29
C ASN A 31 2.79 16.26 1.59
N ALA A 32 3.68 17.25 1.64
CA ALA A 32 4.97 17.20 0.96
C ALA A 32 5.88 16.04 1.43
N LEU A 33 5.80 15.62 2.70
CA LEU A 33 6.58 14.49 3.21
C LEU A 33 6.11 13.17 2.61
N MET A 34 4.79 12.99 2.43
CA MET A 34 4.24 11.82 1.75
C MET A 34 4.74 11.72 0.30
N TRP A 35 4.77 12.83 -0.42
CA TRP A 35 5.32 12.89 -1.77
C TRP A 35 6.81 12.57 -1.83
N ALA A 36 7.57 13.01 -0.83
CA ALA A 36 9.00 12.73 -0.76
C ALA A 36 9.28 11.24 -0.49
N HIS A 37 8.49 10.60 0.38
CA HIS A 37 8.71 9.22 0.79
C HIS A 37 8.11 8.19 -0.16
N TYR A 38 6.89 8.44 -0.66
CA TYR A 38 6.08 7.43 -1.34
C TYR A 38 5.85 7.66 -2.83
N ALA A 39 6.24 8.83 -3.35
CA ALA A 39 6.11 9.18 -4.76
C ALA A 39 7.45 9.51 -5.42
N ASP A 40 8.48 8.73 -5.11
CA ASP A 40 9.83 8.87 -5.64
C ASP A 40 10.30 10.33 -5.68
N LYS A 41 10.34 10.98 -4.50
CA LYS A 41 10.78 12.39 -4.37
C LYS A 41 10.01 13.35 -5.26
N HIS A 42 8.69 13.22 -5.30
CA HIS A 42 7.74 14.01 -6.09
C HIS A 42 7.75 13.74 -7.61
N THR A 43 8.39 12.68 -8.10
CA THR A 43 8.36 12.34 -9.53
C THR A 43 7.20 11.40 -9.87
N GLY A 44 6.69 10.63 -8.90
CA GLY A 44 5.61 9.68 -9.07
C GLY A 44 4.21 10.33 -9.10
N PHE A 45 3.20 9.55 -8.76
CA PHE A 45 1.81 9.98 -8.73
C PHE A 45 1.08 9.46 -7.49
N CYS A 46 -0.06 10.08 -7.18
CA CYS A 46 -0.96 9.67 -6.10
C CYS A 46 -2.33 9.35 -6.71
N VAL A 47 -2.96 8.29 -6.24
CA VAL A 47 -4.29 7.86 -6.68
C VAL A 47 -5.28 8.03 -5.53
N GLY A 48 -6.36 8.75 -5.79
CA GLY A 48 -7.45 8.91 -4.83
C GLY A 48 -8.58 7.92 -5.07
N TYR A 49 -9.11 7.39 -3.97
CA TYR A 49 -10.22 6.43 -3.95
C TYR A 49 -11.35 6.94 -3.06
N LYS A 50 -12.58 6.52 -3.32
CA LYS A 50 -13.65 6.71 -2.35
C LYS A 50 -13.48 5.75 -1.18
N LYS A 51 -13.71 6.26 0.02
CA LYS A 51 -13.63 5.45 1.24
C LYS A 51 -14.57 4.26 1.20
N GLU A 52 -15.80 4.48 0.75
CA GLU A 52 -16.84 3.45 0.62
C GLU A 52 -16.41 2.31 -0.32
N ASP A 53 -15.71 2.63 -1.42
CA ASP A 53 -15.23 1.62 -2.36
C ASP A 53 -14.14 0.73 -1.71
N ILE A 54 -13.25 1.35 -0.91
CA ILE A 54 -12.24 0.61 -0.15
C ILE A 54 -12.90 -0.25 0.94
N GLU A 55 -13.90 0.27 1.66
CA GLU A 55 -14.65 -0.46 2.68
C GLU A 55 -15.34 -1.70 2.09
N ASN A 56 -15.93 -1.57 0.90
CA ASN A 56 -16.65 -2.66 0.22
C ASN A 56 -15.73 -3.82 -0.21
N ILE A 57 -14.45 -3.57 -0.47
CA ILE A 57 -13.50 -4.61 -0.88
C ILE A 57 -12.64 -5.15 0.25
N SER A 58 -12.57 -4.45 1.37
CA SER A 58 -11.73 -4.82 2.52
C SER A 58 -12.52 -5.60 3.57
N THR A 59 -11.82 -6.39 4.37
CA THR A 59 -12.40 -7.02 5.57
C THR A 59 -12.65 -5.97 6.65
N LYS A 60 -11.75 -4.98 6.73
CA LYS A 60 -11.83 -3.90 7.72
C LYS A 60 -11.02 -2.70 7.22
N LEU A 61 -11.59 -1.50 7.35
CA LEU A 61 -10.90 -0.24 7.14
C LEU A 61 -10.87 0.53 8.45
N HIS A 62 -9.68 0.93 8.90
CA HIS A 62 -9.53 1.64 10.18
C HIS A 62 -8.38 2.64 10.12
N LYS A 63 -8.54 3.75 10.85
CA LYS A 63 -7.48 4.76 11.02
C LYS A 63 -6.38 4.20 11.90
N VAL A 64 -5.13 4.48 11.57
CA VAL A 64 -3.96 4.08 12.36
C VAL A 64 -3.95 4.84 13.68
N THR A 65 -3.66 4.11 14.76
CA THR A 65 -3.41 4.67 16.08
C THR A 65 -1.91 4.88 16.26
N TYR A 66 -1.52 6.12 16.47
CA TYR A 66 -0.11 6.47 16.69
C TYR A 66 0.24 6.40 18.18
N THR A 67 1.43 5.90 18.50
CA THR A 67 1.87 5.73 19.88
C THR A 67 3.40 5.84 20.01
N SER A 68 3.85 6.41 21.11
CA SER A 68 5.26 6.40 21.51
C SER A 68 5.66 5.14 22.30
N GLN A 69 4.68 4.33 22.70
CA GLN A 69 4.94 3.12 23.46
C GLN A 69 5.17 1.92 22.53
N PRO A 70 6.23 1.12 22.77
CA PRO A 70 6.42 -0.10 22.00
C PRO A 70 5.23 -1.04 22.20
N TYR A 71 4.76 -1.60 21.11
CA TYR A 71 3.66 -2.55 21.17
C TYR A 71 4.09 -3.83 21.89
N ASN A 72 3.32 -4.21 22.92
CA ASN A 72 3.57 -5.47 23.61
C ASN A 72 2.78 -6.61 22.95
N LEU A 73 3.45 -7.36 22.09
CA LEU A 73 2.90 -8.53 21.37
C LEU A 73 2.32 -9.60 22.32
N LYS A 74 2.69 -9.59 23.61
CA LYS A 74 2.20 -10.56 24.59
C LYS A 74 0.78 -10.27 25.06
N MET A 75 0.32 -9.01 24.97
CA MET A 75 -0.96 -8.60 25.55
C MET A 75 -2.15 -8.63 24.59
N LYS A 76 -1.90 -8.60 23.27
CA LYS A 76 -2.97 -8.65 22.26
C LYS A 76 -2.52 -9.47 21.05
N SER A 77 -3.19 -10.57 20.83
CA SER A 77 -2.96 -11.47 19.68
C SER A 77 -3.91 -11.21 18.54
N ASP A 78 -4.51 -10.03 18.48
CA ASP A 78 -5.55 -9.69 17.53
C ASP A 78 -5.06 -8.78 16.40
N GLU A 79 -5.90 -8.60 15.41
CA GLU A 79 -5.68 -7.74 14.25
C GLU A 79 -5.35 -6.27 14.61
N SER A 80 -5.57 -5.85 15.86
CA SER A 80 -5.37 -4.47 16.28
C SER A 80 -3.92 -3.98 16.11
N ILE A 81 -2.95 -4.91 16.17
CA ILE A 81 -1.54 -4.59 15.92
C ILE A 81 -1.32 -4.03 14.50
N LEU A 82 -2.14 -4.44 13.54
CA LEU A 82 -2.03 -3.99 12.15
C LEU A 82 -2.40 -2.52 11.99
N PHE A 83 -3.02 -1.90 13.01
CA PHE A 83 -3.45 -0.51 13.00
C PHE A 83 -2.64 0.38 13.96
N ILE A 84 -1.48 -0.09 14.43
CA ILE A 84 -0.60 0.68 15.31
C ILE A 84 0.66 1.09 14.56
N LYS A 85 1.11 2.34 14.79
CA LYS A 85 2.34 2.91 14.21
C LYS A 85 3.01 3.86 15.19
N SER A 86 4.31 4.11 15.03
CA SER A 86 5.04 5.09 15.85
C SER A 86 4.56 6.51 15.59
N ASN A 87 4.57 7.36 16.63
CA ASN A 87 4.17 8.78 16.55
C ASN A 87 4.98 9.58 15.52
N GLU A 88 6.20 9.18 15.20
CA GLU A 88 7.03 9.85 14.18
C GLU A 88 6.35 9.84 12.79
N TRP A 89 5.40 8.94 12.57
CA TRP A 89 4.66 8.79 11.32
C TRP A 89 3.25 9.40 11.37
N GLU A 90 2.90 10.15 12.42
CA GLU A 90 1.56 10.72 12.60
C GLU A 90 1.16 11.68 11.46
N TYR A 91 2.13 12.32 10.82
CA TYR A 91 1.91 13.20 9.67
C TYR A 91 1.29 12.51 8.46
N GLU A 92 1.34 11.17 8.40
CA GLU A 92 0.73 10.40 7.31
C GLU A 92 -0.79 10.35 7.38
N ASN A 93 -1.39 10.56 8.57
CA ASN A 93 -2.84 10.40 8.79
C ASN A 93 -3.38 9.12 8.14
N GLU A 94 -2.69 8.02 8.40
CA GLU A 94 -2.84 6.77 7.68
C GLU A 94 -4.15 6.05 8.02
N TRP A 95 -4.79 5.51 6.98
CA TRP A 95 -5.82 4.48 7.09
C TRP A 95 -5.29 3.17 6.50
N ARG A 96 -5.66 2.08 7.14
CA ARG A 96 -5.34 0.73 6.65
C ARG A 96 -6.61 -0.03 6.34
N ALA A 97 -6.72 -0.44 5.10
CA ALA A 97 -7.66 -1.46 4.69
C ALA A 97 -6.97 -2.81 4.80
N ILE A 98 -7.48 -3.69 5.65
CA ILE A 98 -6.98 -5.05 5.75
C ILE A 98 -7.88 -5.99 4.98
N TYR A 99 -7.26 -6.95 4.35
CA TYR A 99 -7.92 -8.03 3.64
C TYR A 99 -7.45 -9.36 4.23
N LYS A 100 -8.36 -10.07 4.90
CA LYS A 100 -8.07 -11.40 5.43
C LYS A 100 -8.22 -12.41 4.31
N LEU A 101 -7.16 -13.15 4.05
CA LEU A 101 -7.16 -14.19 3.02
C LEU A 101 -7.94 -15.41 3.51
N SER A 102 -8.89 -15.89 2.71
CA SER A 102 -9.59 -17.16 2.92
C SER A 102 -9.14 -18.20 1.90
N GLU A 103 -9.34 -19.48 2.22
CA GLU A 103 -9.18 -20.56 1.25
C GLU A 103 -10.22 -20.37 0.14
N GLY A 104 -9.81 -19.93 -1.02
CA GLY A 104 -10.70 -19.64 -2.16
C GLY A 104 -10.63 -18.20 -2.68
N ASP A 105 -9.94 -17.31 -2.00
CA ASP A 105 -9.71 -15.93 -2.49
C ASP A 105 -8.74 -15.83 -3.68
N ILE A 106 -8.43 -16.94 -4.33
CA ILE A 106 -7.83 -16.97 -5.66
C ILE A 106 -8.93 -16.63 -6.65
N THR A 107 -9.30 -15.36 -6.71
CA THR A 107 -10.25 -14.91 -7.70
C THR A 107 -9.55 -14.79 -9.06
N HIS A 108 -9.95 -15.61 -9.98
CA HIS A 108 -9.58 -15.61 -11.39
C HIS A 108 -10.11 -14.34 -12.08
N LEU A 109 -9.39 -13.23 -11.94
CA LEU A 109 -9.74 -11.99 -12.66
C LEU A 109 -8.86 -11.72 -13.87
N ASP A 110 -7.79 -12.49 -14.06
CA ASP A 110 -6.98 -12.43 -15.27
C ASP A 110 -7.51 -13.47 -16.26
N PRO A 111 -7.96 -13.08 -17.47
CA PRO A 111 -8.40 -14.01 -18.52
C PRO A 111 -7.31 -15.00 -18.95
N ASN A 112 -6.05 -14.74 -18.59
CA ASN A 112 -4.93 -15.64 -18.82
C ASN A 112 -4.71 -16.64 -17.67
N VAL A 113 -5.43 -16.51 -16.56
CA VAL A 113 -5.41 -17.48 -15.46
C VAL A 113 -6.04 -18.77 -15.93
N GLY A 114 -5.25 -19.81 -16.11
CA GLY A 114 -5.64 -21.09 -16.71
C GLY A 114 -4.89 -21.37 -18.00
N ASN A 115 -4.17 -20.42 -18.57
CA ASN A 115 -3.20 -20.69 -19.62
C ASN A 115 -2.00 -21.44 -19.00
N PRO A 116 -1.68 -22.67 -19.43
CA PRO A 116 -0.57 -23.44 -18.90
C PRO A 116 0.79 -22.76 -19.03
N ASP A 117 0.92 -21.79 -19.94
CA ASP A 117 2.12 -20.96 -20.12
C ASP A 117 2.14 -19.74 -19.21
N TYR A 118 1.04 -19.40 -18.54
CA TYR A 118 0.93 -18.29 -17.60
C TYR A 118 1.31 -18.76 -16.20
N LYS A 119 2.52 -18.52 -15.82
CA LYS A 119 2.98 -18.79 -14.44
C LYS A 119 2.45 -17.70 -13.52
N ASN A 120 1.37 -17.99 -12.80
CA ASN A 120 0.78 -17.14 -11.73
C ASN A 120 1.74 -16.94 -10.54
N LYS A 121 3.03 -17.00 -10.77
CA LYS A 121 4.05 -16.93 -9.74
C LYS A 121 4.95 -15.73 -10.01
N LEU A 122 4.92 -14.80 -9.08
CA LEU A 122 5.88 -13.70 -9.07
C LEU A 122 7.18 -14.20 -8.48
N HIS A 123 8.26 -14.11 -9.24
CA HIS A 123 9.60 -14.39 -8.73
C HIS A 123 10.16 -13.12 -8.08
N ILE A 124 10.17 -13.08 -6.76
CA ILE A 124 10.68 -11.94 -6.00
C ILE A 124 12.12 -12.24 -5.59
N PRO A 125 13.10 -11.44 -6.05
CA PRO A 125 14.47 -11.59 -5.57
C PRO A 125 14.54 -11.26 -4.07
N HIS A 126 15.10 -12.16 -3.29
CA HIS A 126 15.31 -11.93 -1.88
C HIS A 126 16.68 -12.51 -1.46
N ILE A 127 17.22 -12.03 -0.34
CA ILE A 127 18.42 -12.60 0.25
C ILE A 127 18.00 -13.56 1.35
N ASN A 128 18.30 -14.84 1.15
CA ASN A 128 18.11 -15.83 2.20
C ASN A 128 18.94 -15.45 3.43
N ARG A 129 18.28 -15.31 4.58
CA ARG A 129 18.90 -14.79 5.80
C ARG A 129 19.88 -15.79 6.46
N GLU A 130 19.74 -17.09 6.17
CA GLU A 130 20.61 -18.13 6.71
C GLU A 130 21.85 -18.33 5.84
N THR A 131 21.67 -18.35 4.52
CA THR A 131 22.76 -18.63 3.57
C THR A 131 23.43 -17.37 3.05
N HIS A 132 22.84 -16.18 3.25
CA HIS A 132 23.25 -14.87 2.71
C HIS A 132 23.37 -14.87 1.18
N LYS A 133 22.69 -15.79 0.49
CA LYS A 133 22.69 -15.89 -0.97
C LYS A 133 21.40 -15.30 -1.55
N PRO A 134 21.48 -14.72 -2.74
CA PRO A 134 20.27 -14.32 -3.46
C PRO A 134 19.50 -15.57 -3.89
N GLU A 135 18.22 -15.57 -3.60
CA GLU A 135 17.27 -16.62 -3.98
C GLU A 135 16.04 -15.96 -4.61
N MET A 136 15.31 -16.75 -5.40
CA MET A 136 14.03 -16.33 -5.96
C MET A 136 12.90 -16.97 -5.17
N LEU A 137 12.11 -16.14 -4.48
CA LEU A 137 10.88 -16.60 -3.84
C LEU A 137 9.77 -16.68 -4.88
N GLU A 138 9.17 -17.85 -5.01
CA GLU A 138 7.91 -17.99 -5.71
C GLU A 138 6.79 -17.46 -4.81
N SER A 139 6.12 -16.42 -5.25
CA SER A 139 4.93 -15.88 -4.57
C SER A 139 3.73 -16.03 -5.48
N GLU A 140 2.62 -16.53 -4.94
CA GLU A 140 1.35 -16.52 -5.65
C GLU A 140 0.88 -15.08 -5.86
N ILE A 141 0.51 -14.73 -7.08
CA ILE A 141 -0.18 -13.47 -7.38
C ILE A 141 -1.62 -13.64 -6.90
N ARG A 142 -1.98 -12.93 -5.84
CA ARG A 142 -3.36 -12.85 -5.36
C ARG A 142 -3.93 -11.51 -5.78
N ILE A 143 -4.94 -11.54 -6.63
CA ILE A 143 -5.60 -10.35 -7.14
C ILE A 143 -6.67 -9.93 -6.13
N MET A 144 -6.55 -8.72 -5.60
CA MET A 144 -7.60 -8.11 -4.78
C MET A 144 -8.76 -7.66 -5.68
N LYS A 145 -9.96 -7.51 -5.09
CA LYS A 145 -11.11 -6.91 -5.79
C LYS A 145 -10.73 -5.53 -6.30
N TYR A 146 -11.21 -5.19 -7.47
CA TYR A 146 -10.97 -3.90 -8.10
C TYR A 146 -11.62 -2.76 -7.31
N CYS A 147 -10.83 -1.73 -7.01
CA CYS A 147 -11.30 -0.47 -6.45
C CYS A 147 -11.09 0.62 -7.50
N PRO A 148 -12.17 1.25 -8.02
CA PRO A 148 -12.05 2.22 -9.09
C PRO A 148 -11.38 3.52 -8.60
N PRO A 149 -10.30 3.98 -9.27
CA PRO A 149 -9.70 5.28 -8.98
C PRO A 149 -10.70 6.40 -9.27
N GLN A 150 -10.72 7.42 -8.42
CA GLN A 150 -11.60 8.59 -8.56
C GLN A 150 -10.86 9.81 -9.06
N VAL A 151 -9.56 9.87 -8.83
CA VAL A 151 -8.71 11.01 -9.20
C VAL A 151 -7.25 10.57 -9.20
N VAL A 152 -6.45 11.21 -10.03
CA VAL A 152 -4.99 11.04 -10.05
C VAL A 152 -4.32 12.41 -9.89
N TYR A 153 -3.28 12.47 -9.07
CA TYR A 153 -2.43 13.63 -8.89
C TYR A 153 -1.01 13.27 -9.34
N LEU A 154 -0.45 14.00 -10.28
CA LEU A 154 0.94 13.88 -10.69
C LEU A 154 1.83 14.67 -9.74
N GLY A 155 2.97 14.11 -9.38
CA GLY A 155 3.94 14.76 -8.51
C GLY A 155 4.50 16.04 -9.11
N LEU A 156 4.94 16.95 -8.25
CA LEU A 156 5.50 18.27 -8.62
C LEU A 156 6.61 18.17 -9.68
N ARG A 157 7.33 17.06 -9.70
CA ARG A 157 8.50 16.80 -10.57
C ARG A 157 8.28 15.63 -11.55
N ALA A 158 7.02 15.28 -11.81
CA ALA A 158 6.69 14.22 -12.78
C ALA A 158 7.32 14.51 -14.14
N GLY A 159 8.02 13.51 -14.70
CA GLY A 159 8.68 13.60 -16.01
C GLY A 159 7.66 13.69 -17.14
N LEU A 160 8.05 14.31 -18.27
CA LEU A 160 7.15 14.50 -19.41
C LEU A 160 6.60 13.17 -19.94
N GLY A 161 7.44 12.14 -20.11
CA GLY A 161 7.02 10.84 -20.64
C GLY A 161 6.01 10.13 -19.74
N ASP A 162 6.23 10.11 -18.43
CA ASP A 162 5.32 9.51 -17.46
C ASP A 162 4.02 10.30 -17.37
N LYS A 163 4.11 11.63 -17.43
CA LYS A 163 2.96 12.53 -17.44
C LYS A 163 2.04 12.24 -18.63
N ASP A 164 2.59 12.12 -19.84
CA ASP A 164 1.81 11.87 -21.04
C ASP A 164 1.11 10.52 -20.97
N GLN A 165 1.81 9.46 -20.58
CA GLN A 165 1.24 8.12 -20.45
C GLN A 165 0.11 8.06 -19.42
N ILE A 166 0.31 8.61 -18.23
CA ILE A 166 -0.70 8.59 -17.16
C ILE A 166 -1.90 9.46 -17.57
N THR A 167 -1.67 10.60 -18.21
CA THR A 167 -2.73 11.48 -18.70
C THR A 167 -3.61 10.77 -19.74
N ASP A 168 -3.02 10.04 -20.68
CA ASP A 168 -3.76 9.30 -21.68
C ASP A 168 -4.58 8.16 -21.07
N ILE A 169 -4.04 7.44 -20.09
CA ILE A 169 -4.78 6.42 -19.33
C ILE A 169 -5.98 7.06 -18.61
N CYS A 170 -5.76 8.16 -17.91
CA CYS A 170 -6.81 8.85 -17.18
C CYS A 170 -7.92 9.37 -18.08
N ARG A 171 -7.58 9.93 -19.25
CA ARG A 171 -8.56 10.37 -20.27
C ARG A 171 -9.39 9.21 -20.79
N ASN A 172 -8.75 8.08 -21.13
CA ASN A 172 -9.45 6.89 -21.63
C ASN A 172 -10.41 6.29 -20.59
N LEU A 173 -10.10 6.44 -19.33
CA LEU A 173 -10.92 5.93 -18.21
C LEU A 173 -11.86 7.01 -17.63
N ASN A 174 -11.88 8.24 -18.16
CA ASN A 174 -12.62 9.39 -17.62
C ASN A 174 -12.29 9.68 -16.15
N ILE A 175 -11.03 9.57 -15.76
CA ILE A 175 -10.55 9.87 -14.41
C ILE A 175 -9.98 11.28 -14.39
N PRO A 176 -10.46 12.18 -13.50
CA PRO A 176 -9.87 13.52 -13.31
C PRO A 176 -8.39 13.42 -12.96
N ILE A 177 -7.58 14.26 -13.59
CA ILE A 177 -6.14 14.29 -13.38
C ILE A 177 -5.67 15.71 -13.08
N PHE A 178 -4.75 15.83 -12.12
CA PHE A 178 -4.18 17.08 -11.64
C PHE A 178 -2.66 17.02 -11.59
N GLN A 179 -2.02 18.17 -11.77
CA GLN A 179 -0.60 18.38 -11.54
C GLN A 179 -0.40 19.03 -10.18
N MET A 180 0.45 18.47 -9.33
CA MET A 180 0.86 19.13 -8.09
C MET A 180 1.78 20.32 -8.40
N SER A 181 1.55 21.43 -7.71
CA SER A 181 2.34 22.66 -7.80
C SER A 181 2.63 23.19 -6.40
N GLN A 182 3.76 23.85 -6.23
CA GLN A 182 4.07 24.53 -4.99
C GLN A 182 3.43 25.93 -4.98
N VAL A 183 2.80 26.28 -3.87
CA VAL A 183 2.27 27.63 -3.66
C VAL A 183 3.44 28.61 -3.57
N HIS A 184 3.34 29.75 -4.27
CA HIS A 184 4.39 30.78 -4.26
C HIS A 184 4.69 31.25 -2.82
N ASN A 185 5.96 31.32 -2.47
CA ASN A 185 6.45 31.66 -1.13
C ASN A 185 5.91 30.80 0.03
N SER A 186 5.55 29.54 -0.23
CA SER A 186 5.04 28.59 0.76
C SER A 186 5.64 27.20 0.52
N PHE A 187 5.62 26.37 1.56
CA PHE A 187 5.90 24.92 1.44
C PHE A 187 4.65 24.10 1.11
N SER A 188 3.49 24.75 0.99
CA SER A 188 2.23 24.09 0.69
C SER A 188 2.16 23.65 -0.77
N LEU A 189 1.51 22.52 -1.00
CA LEU A 189 1.23 21.99 -2.33
C LEU A 189 -0.25 22.21 -2.67
N ILE A 190 -0.53 22.49 -3.95
CA ILE A 190 -1.87 22.57 -4.51
C ILE A 190 -1.97 21.72 -5.76
N ALA A 191 -3.17 21.24 -6.07
CA ALA A 191 -3.48 20.53 -7.30
C ALA A 191 -4.05 21.48 -8.36
N GLN A 192 -3.52 21.42 -9.58
CA GLN A 192 -3.98 22.19 -10.73
C GLN A 192 -4.49 21.21 -11.81
N PRO A 193 -5.69 21.41 -12.38
CA PRO A 193 -6.20 20.53 -13.43
C PRO A 193 -5.33 20.61 -14.68
N ILE A 194 -5.22 19.50 -15.43
CA ILE A 194 -4.47 19.38 -16.69
C ILE A 194 -5.29 18.72 -17.80
#